data_d1de61855523fb581bed18a2ca0e0bc1
#
_entry.id   d1de61855523fb581bed18a2ca0e0bc1
#
_cell.length_a   1.000
_cell.length_b   1.000
_cell.length_c   1.000
_cell.angle_alpha   90.00
_cell.angle_beta   90.00
_cell.angle_gamma   90.00
#
_symmetry.space_group_name_H-M   'P 1'
#
loop_
_entity.id
_entity.type
_entity.pdbx_description
1 polymer ?
#
loop_
_entity_poly.entity_id
_entity_poly.type
_entity_poly.pdbx_seq_one_letter_code
_entity_poly.pdbx_strand_id
1 'polypeptide(L)'
;MADVGDGIAAAKGAWTFKDGAVATSFDRHVSLSVPEYDGVQRLVARLATYFLVDGGTVVDWGCSTGRTIAEVARENPGRRVSYLGIDESQEMLARAAVRLRDAEVDADLRALPL
;
A
#
# COMPACT_ATOMS: atom_id res chain seq x y z
N MET A 1 -14.66 -14.31 -9.50
CA MET A 1 -13.28 -13.92 -9.20
C MET A 1 -13.01 -14.15 -7.71
N ALA A 2 -11.95 -14.85 -7.40
CA ALA A 2 -11.57 -15.10 -6.01
C ALA A 2 -11.11 -13.78 -5.35
N ASP A 3 -11.52 -13.55 -4.12
CA ASP A 3 -10.99 -12.47 -3.30
C ASP A 3 -9.85 -13.00 -2.40
N VAL A 4 -9.30 -12.15 -1.55
CA VAL A 4 -8.19 -12.58 -0.68
C VAL A 4 -8.64 -13.63 0.33
N GLY A 5 -9.91 -13.61 0.74
CA GLY A 5 -10.46 -14.62 1.64
C GLY A 5 -10.47 -16.00 1.00
N ASP A 6 -10.89 -16.08 -0.27
CA ASP A 6 -10.86 -17.34 -1.02
C ASP A 6 -9.42 -17.83 -1.22
N GLY A 7 -8.48 -16.94 -1.52
CA GLY A 7 -7.07 -17.28 -1.65
C GLY A 7 -6.49 -17.83 -0.36
N ILE A 8 -6.83 -17.24 0.77
CA ILE A 8 -6.41 -17.69 2.09
C ILE A 8 -7.01 -19.06 2.40
N ALA A 9 -8.30 -19.24 2.15
CA ALA A 9 -8.99 -20.51 2.42
C ALA A 9 -8.45 -21.65 1.56
N ALA A 10 -8.01 -21.38 0.34
CA ALA A 10 -7.43 -22.37 -0.56
C ALA A 10 -5.99 -22.73 -0.18
N ALA A 11 -5.30 -21.89 0.57
CA ALA A 11 -3.92 -22.16 0.99
C ALA A 11 -3.89 -23.28 2.02
N LYS A 12 -3.17 -24.35 1.70
CA LYS A 12 -2.98 -25.47 2.62
C LYS A 12 -1.83 -25.12 3.59
N GLY A 13 -2.14 -25.11 4.87
CA GLY A 13 -1.16 -24.78 5.91
C GLY A 13 -1.12 -23.29 6.20
N ALA A 14 0.02 -22.75 6.58
CA ALA A 14 0.17 -21.35 6.91
C ALA A 14 0.16 -20.49 5.64
N TRP A 15 -0.79 -19.59 5.55
CA TRP A 15 -0.80 -18.61 4.48
C TRP A 15 0.10 -17.41 4.86
N THR A 16 0.50 -16.65 3.86
CA THR A 16 1.30 -15.44 4.05
C THR A 16 0.97 -14.42 2.96
N PHE A 17 1.14 -13.14 3.25
CA PHE A 17 1.02 -12.08 2.25
C PHE A 17 2.10 -12.15 1.15
N LYS A 18 3.07 -13.03 1.30
CA LYS A 18 4.02 -13.34 0.23
C LYS A 18 3.41 -14.21 -0.87
N ASP A 19 2.26 -14.83 -0.60
CA ASP A 19 1.55 -15.61 -1.61
C ASP A 19 0.97 -14.69 -2.68
N GLY A 20 1.22 -15.01 -3.95
CA GLY A 20 0.77 -14.17 -5.06
C GLY A 20 -0.73 -14.07 -5.20
N ALA A 21 -1.48 -15.12 -4.83
CA ALA A 21 -2.95 -15.10 -4.87
C ALA A 21 -3.51 -14.13 -3.84
N VAL A 22 -2.90 -14.08 -2.64
CA VAL A 22 -3.29 -13.12 -1.60
C VAL A 22 -2.98 -11.71 -2.06
N ALA A 23 -1.79 -11.46 -2.62
CA ALA A 23 -1.42 -10.14 -3.12
C ALA A 23 -2.37 -9.65 -4.22
N THR A 24 -2.77 -10.56 -5.13
CA THR A 24 -3.66 -10.21 -6.25
C THR A 24 -5.03 -9.75 -5.79
N SER A 25 -5.59 -10.37 -4.75
CA SER A 25 -6.95 -10.05 -4.27
C SER A 25 -6.97 -9.14 -3.04
N PHE A 26 -5.81 -8.76 -2.51
CA PHE A 26 -5.71 -8.04 -1.24
C PHE A 26 -6.50 -6.74 -1.21
N ASP A 27 -6.29 -5.86 -2.18
CA ASP A 27 -6.95 -4.54 -2.21
C ASP A 27 -8.47 -4.68 -2.21
N ARG A 28 -8.98 -5.60 -3.02
CA ARG A 28 -10.42 -5.84 -3.11
C ARG A 28 -10.97 -6.35 -1.79
N HIS A 29 -10.32 -7.36 -1.20
CA HIS A 29 -10.78 -7.95 0.05
C HIS A 29 -10.77 -6.93 1.19
N VAL A 30 -9.69 -6.16 1.32
CA VAL A 30 -9.57 -5.14 2.37
C VAL A 30 -10.66 -4.09 2.22
N SER A 31 -10.91 -3.59 1.02
CA SER A 31 -11.96 -2.59 0.78
C SER A 31 -13.35 -3.11 1.11
N LEU A 32 -13.60 -4.42 0.92
CA LEU A 32 -14.89 -5.04 1.21
C LEU A 32 -15.06 -5.45 2.68
N SER A 33 -13.95 -5.78 3.36
CA SER A 33 -13.98 -6.41 4.69
C SER A 33 -13.74 -5.43 5.83
N VAL A 34 -12.97 -4.37 5.59
CA VAL A 34 -12.66 -3.37 6.61
C VAL A 34 -13.62 -2.19 6.45
N PRO A 35 -14.52 -1.97 7.43
CA PRO A 35 -15.46 -0.84 7.35
C PRO A 35 -14.71 0.48 7.18
N GLU A 36 -15.21 1.33 6.29
CA GLU A 36 -14.67 2.66 6.04
C GLU A 36 -13.20 2.68 5.58
N TYR A 37 -12.69 1.56 5.04
CA TYR A 37 -11.29 1.48 4.64
C TYR A 37 -10.90 2.61 3.66
N ASP A 38 -11.71 2.84 2.64
CA ASP A 38 -11.45 3.90 1.66
C ASP A 38 -11.51 5.28 2.32
N GLY A 39 -12.44 5.49 3.24
CA GLY A 39 -12.54 6.74 4.01
C GLY A 39 -11.32 6.98 4.90
N VAL A 40 -10.83 5.91 5.54
CA VAL A 40 -9.62 5.98 6.38
C VAL A 40 -8.40 6.35 5.53
N GLN A 41 -8.26 5.76 4.33
CA GLN A 41 -7.15 6.09 3.43
C GLN A 41 -7.18 7.58 3.05
N ARG A 42 -8.36 8.10 2.71
CA ARG A 42 -8.51 9.53 2.41
C ARG A 42 -8.20 10.41 3.62
N LEU A 43 -8.66 10.02 4.79
CA LEU A 43 -8.42 10.77 6.02
C LEU A 43 -6.92 10.83 6.36
N VAL A 44 -6.23 9.71 6.27
CA VAL A 44 -4.78 9.64 6.49
C VAL A 44 -4.06 10.58 5.53
N ALA A 45 -4.43 10.55 4.25
CA ALA A 45 -3.82 11.40 3.23
C ALA A 45 -4.04 12.88 3.52
N ARG A 46 -5.23 13.28 3.95
CA ARG A 46 -5.53 14.66 4.30
C ARG A 46 -4.82 15.11 5.56
N LEU A 47 -4.78 14.26 6.58
CA LEU A 47 -4.07 14.57 7.83
C LEU A 47 -2.57 14.71 7.59
N ALA A 48 -1.99 13.91 6.68
CA ALA A 48 -0.59 13.99 6.34
C ALA A 48 -0.18 15.41 5.91
N THR A 49 -1.08 16.14 5.28
CA THR A 49 -0.82 17.53 4.84
C THR A 49 -0.26 18.41 5.97
N TYR A 50 -0.72 18.19 7.19
CA TYR A 50 -0.30 18.99 8.34
C TYR A 50 1.07 18.60 8.90
N PHE A 51 1.57 17.44 8.51
CA PHE A 51 2.84 16.90 9.03
C PHE A 51 3.95 16.89 7.98
N LEU A 52 3.60 17.03 6.70
CA LEU A 52 4.60 17.01 5.64
C LEU A 52 5.45 18.28 5.67
N VAL A 53 6.76 18.07 5.58
CA VAL A 53 7.75 19.15 5.54
C VAL A 53 8.57 18.96 4.27
N ASP A 54 8.78 20.02 3.50
CA ASP A 54 9.64 19.96 2.31
C ASP A 54 11.03 19.47 2.70
N GLY A 55 11.53 18.49 1.94
CA GLY A 55 12.77 17.81 2.27
C GLY A 55 12.62 16.62 3.21
N GLY A 56 11.42 16.40 3.74
CA GLY A 56 11.13 15.27 4.63
C GLY A 56 10.87 13.97 3.87
N THR A 57 10.65 12.90 4.63
CA THR A 57 10.36 11.56 4.10
C THR A 57 9.09 11.00 4.71
N VAL A 58 8.22 10.49 3.86
CA VAL A 58 7.07 9.69 4.26
C VAL A 58 7.50 8.23 4.23
N VAL A 59 7.41 7.56 5.37
CA VAL A 59 7.72 6.13 5.47
C VAL A 59 6.42 5.37 5.73
N ASP A 60 6.11 4.43 4.85
CA ASP A 60 4.98 3.52 5.03
C ASP A 60 5.51 2.12 5.34
N TRP A 61 5.43 1.76 6.61
CA TRP A 61 5.92 0.48 7.11
C TRP A 61 4.81 -0.56 6.99
N GLY A 62 5.01 -1.55 6.15
CA GLY A 62 3.96 -2.48 5.74
C GLY A 62 3.12 -1.88 4.62
N CYS A 63 3.77 -1.36 3.58
CA CYS A 63 3.10 -0.57 2.55
C CYS A 63 2.18 -1.38 1.62
N SER A 64 2.26 -2.69 1.66
CA SER A 64 1.44 -3.58 0.82
C SER A 64 1.48 -3.17 -0.65
N THR A 65 0.34 -2.86 -1.22
CA THR A 65 0.20 -2.49 -2.64
C THR A 65 0.41 -0.99 -2.89
N GLY A 66 0.90 -0.24 -1.90
CA GLY A 66 1.28 1.17 -2.07
C GLY A 66 0.13 2.16 -2.06
N ARG A 67 -1.07 1.74 -1.66
CA ARG A 67 -2.25 2.61 -1.72
C ARG A 67 -2.13 3.85 -0.85
N THR A 68 -1.64 3.71 0.38
CA THR A 68 -1.49 4.85 1.30
C THR A 68 -0.54 5.89 0.74
N ILE A 69 0.61 5.47 0.22
CA ILE A 69 1.56 6.39 -0.42
C ILE A 69 0.91 7.11 -1.60
N ALA A 70 0.20 6.37 -2.46
CA ALA A 70 -0.48 6.97 -3.61
C ALA A 70 -1.51 8.01 -3.19
N GLU A 71 -2.30 7.73 -2.15
CA GLU A 71 -3.31 8.66 -1.64
C GLU A 71 -2.67 9.91 -1.01
N VAL A 72 -1.59 9.73 -0.23
CA VAL A 72 -0.87 10.87 0.36
C VAL A 72 -0.31 11.78 -0.74
N ALA A 73 0.32 11.21 -1.76
CA ALA A 73 0.87 11.98 -2.86
C ALA A 73 -0.23 12.71 -3.65
N ARG A 74 -1.35 12.05 -3.88
CA ARG A 74 -2.48 12.63 -4.61
C ARG A 74 -3.07 13.84 -3.89
N GLU A 75 -3.19 13.78 -2.56
CA GLU A 75 -3.73 14.89 -1.77
C GLU A 75 -2.71 16.02 -1.57
N ASN A 76 -1.44 15.79 -1.85
CA ASN A 76 -0.37 16.74 -1.57
C ASN A 76 0.51 16.99 -2.82
N PRO A 77 -0.09 17.42 -3.94
CA PRO A 77 0.69 17.64 -5.15
C PRO A 77 1.68 18.80 -4.96
N GLY A 78 2.85 18.68 -5.58
CA GLY A 78 3.89 19.70 -5.53
C GLY A 78 4.68 19.75 -4.22
N ARG A 79 4.39 18.89 -3.24
CA ARG A 79 5.20 18.82 -2.03
C ARG A 79 6.51 18.10 -2.31
N ARG A 80 7.59 18.65 -1.81
CA ARG A 80 8.95 18.09 -2.02
C ARG A 80 9.30 17.12 -0.90
N VAL A 81 8.65 15.97 -0.90
CA VAL A 81 8.89 14.90 0.06
C VAL A 81 9.32 13.64 -0.67
N SER A 82 10.12 12.83 0.00
CA SER A 82 10.50 11.51 -0.47
C SER A 82 9.53 10.47 0.09
N TYR A 83 9.31 9.39 -0.64
CA TYR A 83 8.45 8.30 -0.21
C TYR A 83 9.26 7.01 -0.11
N LEU A 84 9.11 6.30 1.00
CA LEU A 84 9.72 5.01 1.24
C LEU A 84 8.65 4.02 1.68
N GLY A 85 8.43 2.98 0.89
CA GLY A 85 7.54 1.89 1.23
C GLY A 85 8.34 0.65 1.61
N ILE A 86 7.96 0.02 2.72
CA ILE A 86 8.61 -1.19 3.21
C ILE A 86 7.56 -2.27 3.37
N ASP A 87 7.84 -3.45 2.83
CA ASP A 87 7.00 -4.63 3.02
C ASP A 87 7.87 -5.87 2.94
N GLU A 88 7.45 -6.96 3.55
CA GLU A 88 8.18 -8.22 3.44
C GLU A 88 7.80 -9.01 2.20
N SER A 89 6.69 -8.69 1.55
CA SER A 89 6.17 -9.40 0.39
C SER A 89 6.67 -8.79 -0.92
N GLN A 90 7.46 -9.53 -1.66
CA GLN A 90 7.90 -9.13 -3.01
C GLN A 90 6.71 -8.93 -3.95
N GLU A 91 5.67 -9.77 -3.82
CA GLU A 91 4.47 -9.66 -4.66
C GLU A 91 3.70 -8.37 -4.38
N MET A 92 3.58 -7.98 -3.12
CA MET A 92 2.96 -6.70 -2.74
C MET A 92 3.76 -5.53 -3.30
N LEU A 93 5.08 -5.57 -3.17
CA LEU A 93 5.95 -4.51 -3.68
C LEU A 93 5.91 -4.40 -5.20
N ALA A 94 5.80 -5.52 -5.91
CA ALA A 94 5.62 -5.49 -7.36
C ALA A 94 4.33 -4.76 -7.74
N ARG A 95 3.25 -4.99 -7.01
CA ARG A 95 1.98 -4.29 -7.19
C ARG A 95 2.10 -2.81 -6.85
N ALA A 96 2.79 -2.51 -5.75
CA ALA A 96 3.04 -1.13 -5.34
C ALA A 96 3.81 -0.36 -6.41
N ALA A 97 4.84 -0.99 -6.99
CA ALA A 97 5.64 -0.36 -8.05
C ALA A 97 4.78 0.03 -9.25
N VAL A 98 3.86 -0.83 -9.66
CA VAL A 98 2.93 -0.53 -10.77
C VAL A 98 2.00 0.62 -10.40
N ARG A 99 1.37 0.55 -9.24
CA ARG A 99 0.44 1.59 -8.78
C ARG A 99 1.11 2.97 -8.71
N LEU A 100 2.29 3.03 -8.10
CA LEU A 100 2.99 4.29 -7.89
C LEU A 100 3.51 4.86 -9.20
N ARG A 101 3.99 4.01 -10.11
CA ARG A 101 4.36 4.45 -11.44
C ARG A 101 3.17 5.03 -12.19
N ASP A 102 2.03 4.37 -12.15
CA ASP A 102 0.82 4.83 -12.85
C ASP A 102 0.30 6.14 -12.23
N ALA A 103 0.52 6.34 -10.95
CA ALA A 103 0.18 7.59 -10.25
C ALA A 103 1.28 8.67 -10.37
N GLU A 104 2.35 8.38 -11.09
CA GLU A 104 3.49 9.29 -11.26
C GLU A 104 4.13 9.68 -9.91
N VAL A 105 4.19 8.72 -8.98
CA VAL A 105 4.83 8.88 -7.67
C VAL A 105 6.16 8.17 -7.69
N ASP A 106 7.25 8.90 -7.46
CA ASP A 106 8.57 8.33 -7.28
C ASP A 106 8.72 7.89 -5.82
N ALA A 107 8.87 6.60 -5.60
CA ALA A 107 9.00 6.03 -4.26
C ALA A 107 10.09 4.96 -4.25
N ASP A 108 10.84 4.91 -3.17
CA ASP A 108 11.77 3.82 -2.90
C ASP A 108 10.97 2.69 -2.22
N LEU A 109 11.06 1.48 -2.75
CA LEU A 109 10.37 0.31 -2.23
C LEU A 109 11.39 -0.73 -1.81
N ARG A 110 11.28 -1.19 -0.57
CA ARG A 110 12.24 -2.14 -0.01
C ARG A 110 11.56 -3.35 0.61
N ALA A 111 12.07 -4.53 0.26
CA ALA A 111 11.65 -5.78 0.87
C ALA A 111 12.49 -6.00 2.13
N LEU A 112 11.87 -5.86 3.29
CA LEU A 112 12.50 -6.07 4.58
C LEU A 112 11.55 -6.85 5.48
N PRO A 113 12.08 -7.68 6.41
CA PRO A 113 11.25 -8.30 7.43
C PRO A 113 10.58 -7.22 8.29
N LEU A 114 9.31 -7.43 8.58
CA LEU A 114 8.53 -6.51 9.42
C LEU A 114 8.57 -6.89 10.88
#